data_19826863e7c9d49bebb485a53acbbdd0
#
_entry.id   19826863e7c9d49bebb485a53acbbdd0
#
_cell.length_a   1.000
_cell.length_b   1.000
_cell.length_c   1.000
_cell.angle_alpha   90.00
_cell.angle_beta   90.00
_cell.angle_gamma   90.00
#
_symmetry.space_group_name_H-M   'P 1'
#
loop_
_entity.id
_entity.type
_entity.pdbx_description
1 polymer ?
#
loop_
_entity_poly.entity_id
_entity_poly.type
_entity_poly.pdbx_seq_one_letter_code
_entity_poly.pdbx_strand_id
1 'polypeptide(L)'
;MPKKVFVSGCFDLLHSGHVAFFSEAAQFGDLYVAIGSDQTIYDLKGRVPVNSEDERLYMIQNLACVKQACAQANKDLELLSAEQADAIIQACEEIRAGQWHDQFAVDIVQGGAGTSTNMNANEVIANRALEIMGHGRGEYKFLHPLEHANLSQSTNDVYPTAVKVALRFLIDDLIAGMEVLRLAFAAKAEEFKDILKMGRTQLQDAVPMTLGQEFSTYAVMLEEDQQRLREGALLIQEMNLGATAIGTGINAHPEYAALARKHLSEVTGIEYITAGNLVEATQDVGSFVQLSGVLKRVAVKLSKICNDLRLLSSGPRTGLGEINLPAVQAGSSIMPGKVNPVIPEVVNQIAFLVIGNDVTVSFAAESGQLQLNAFEPIIAHSLFDSLIYLRNGCLTLAERCVKGITANRARLDELMTRSVGIVTALNPFIGYENASSVAKEAYASNKSVTEIVLERGLLTKAELEEILKPEVLTKPRWIKKESGQK
;
A
#
# COMPACT_ATOMS: atom_id res chain seq x y z
N MET A 1 35.61 28.56 -18.30
CA MET A 1 34.38 27.78 -18.09
C MET A 1 34.44 27.22 -16.68
N PRO A 2 33.38 27.29 -15.86
CA PRO A 2 33.38 26.65 -14.56
C PRO A 2 33.59 25.13 -14.73
N LYS A 3 34.30 24.52 -13.78
CA LYS A 3 34.50 23.08 -13.77
C LYS A 3 33.16 22.40 -13.54
N LYS A 4 32.82 21.36 -14.31
CA LYS A 4 31.67 20.52 -14.12
C LYS A 4 32.07 19.35 -13.24
N VAL A 5 31.36 19.15 -12.13
CA VAL A 5 31.54 18.02 -11.22
C VAL A 5 30.38 17.07 -11.43
N PHE A 6 30.65 15.83 -11.77
CA PHE A 6 29.64 14.81 -12.02
C PHE A 6 29.70 13.73 -10.93
N VAL A 7 28.58 13.50 -10.25
CA VAL A 7 28.43 12.41 -9.29
C VAL A 7 27.25 11.52 -9.71
N SER A 8 27.42 10.22 -9.58
CA SER A 8 26.36 9.26 -9.90
C SER A 8 26.19 8.26 -8.76
N GLY A 9 24.95 7.84 -8.54
CA GLY A 9 24.63 6.86 -7.52
C GLY A 9 23.14 6.53 -7.54
N CYS A 10 22.75 5.48 -6.82
CA CYS A 10 21.35 5.12 -6.73
C CYS A 10 20.53 6.12 -5.90
N PHE A 11 21.11 6.74 -4.89
CA PHE A 11 20.53 7.77 -4.01
C PHE A 11 19.04 7.55 -3.66
N ASP A 12 18.64 6.30 -3.59
CA ASP A 12 17.27 5.81 -3.41
C ASP A 12 16.60 6.35 -2.13
N LEU A 13 17.40 6.58 -1.09
CA LEU A 13 17.00 7.31 0.12
C LEU A 13 18.09 8.35 0.44
N LEU A 14 17.76 9.63 0.30
CA LEU A 14 18.64 10.70 0.70
C LEU A 14 18.72 10.79 2.22
N HIS A 15 19.95 10.83 2.73
CA HIS A 15 20.22 11.05 4.15
C HIS A 15 21.32 12.11 4.33
N SER A 16 21.55 12.55 5.56
CA SER A 16 22.50 13.62 5.88
C SER A 16 23.90 13.39 5.30
N GLY A 17 24.34 12.13 5.18
CA GLY A 17 25.62 11.80 4.55
C GLY A 17 25.65 12.08 3.05
N HIS A 18 24.56 11.84 2.31
CA HIS A 18 24.44 12.21 0.90
C HIS A 18 24.44 13.74 0.73
N VAL A 19 23.72 14.47 1.58
CA VAL A 19 23.68 15.93 1.57
C VAL A 19 25.07 16.53 1.82
N ALA A 20 25.80 16.01 2.81
CA ALA A 20 27.17 16.41 3.09
C ALA A 20 28.10 16.14 1.90
N PHE A 21 28.00 14.97 1.27
CA PHE A 21 28.76 14.58 0.08
C PHE A 21 28.48 15.52 -1.10
N PHE A 22 27.22 15.84 -1.39
CA PHE A 22 26.84 16.78 -2.45
C PHE A 22 27.34 18.19 -2.16
N SER A 23 27.25 18.65 -0.90
CA SER A 23 27.75 19.96 -0.48
C SER A 23 29.27 20.08 -0.64
N GLU A 24 29.99 19.01 -0.37
CA GLU A 24 31.44 18.94 -0.58
C GLU A 24 31.77 18.90 -2.08
N ALA A 25 31.08 18.06 -2.85
CA ALA A 25 31.27 17.96 -4.30
C ALA A 25 30.99 19.27 -5.03
N ALA A 26 29.98 20.04 -4.62
CA ALA A 26 29.60 21.33 -5.17
C ALA A 26 30.71 22.41 -5.00
N GLN A 27 31.63 22.25 -4.05
CA GLN A 27 32.76 23.18 -3.86
C GLN A 27 33.79 23.11 -5.00
N PHE A 28 33.79 22.02 -5.77
CA PHE A 28 34.72 21.82 -6.87
C PHE A 28 34.25 22.33 -8.24
N GLY A 29 32.98 22.73 -8.35
CA GLY A 29 32.40 23.31 -9.59
C GLY A 29 30.88 23.11 -9.66
N ASP A 30 30.30 23.32 -10.84
CA ASP A 30 28.90 23.09 -11.09
C ASP A 30 28.57 21.57 -10.90
N LEU A 31 27.74 21.25 -9.89
CA LEU A 31 27.43 19.88 -9.54
C LEU A 31 26.30 19.34 -10.41
N TYR A 32 26.58 18.21 -11.04
CA TYR A 32 25.59 17.38 -11.76
C TYR A 32 25.44 16.06 -11.04
N VAL A 33 24.23 15.77 -10.57
CA VAL A 33 23.91 14.50 -9.89
C VAL A 33 23.11 13.62 -10.84
N ALA A 34 23.66 12.46 -11.22
CA ALA A 34 22.92 11.44 -11.95
C ALA A 34 22.31 10.43 -10.95
N ILE A 35 21.02 10.29 -11.00
CA ILE A 35 20.26 9.33 -10.20
C ILE A 35 19.97 8.10 -11.08
N GLY A 36 20.15 6.89 -10.54
CA GLY A 36 19.75 5.68 -11.23
C GLY A 36 18.23 5.59 -11.40
N SER A 37 17.78 5.20 -12.60
CA SER A 37 16.36 4.89 -12.82
C SER A 37 15.93 3.71 -11.94
N ASP A 38 14.61 3.53 -11.75
CA ASP A 38 14.04 2.41 -11.02
C ASP A 38 14.55 1.07 -11.54
N GLN A 39 14.64 0.90 -12.86
CA GLN A 39 15.21 -0.30 -13.47
C GLN A 39 16.69 -0.49 -13.10
N THR A 40 17.49 0.58 -13.10
CA THR A 40 18.91 0.50 -12.71
C THR A 40 19.06 0.09 -11.23
N ILE A 41 18.20 0.59 -10.35
CA ILE A 41 18.20 0.23 -8.93
C ILE A 41 17.78 -1.23 -8.76
N TYR A 42 16.76 -1.68 -9.50
CA TYR A 42 16.32 -3.07 -9.51
C TYR A 42 17.44 -4.02 -9.97
N ASP A 43 18.11 -3.71 -11.07
CA ASP A 43 19.20 -4.50 -11.63
C ASP A 43 20.40 -4.60 -10.68
N LEU A 44 20.73 -3.51 -9.99
CA LEU A 44 21.86 -3.46 -9.06
C LEU A 44 21.57 -4.04 -7.67
N LYS A 45 20.37 -3.81 -7.14
CA LYS A 45 20.01 -4.17 -5.76
C LYS A 45 19.01 -5.32 -5.67
N GLY A 46 18.43 -5.76 -6.79
CA GLY A 46 17.41 -6.81 -6.86
C GLY A 46 16.13 -6.49 -6.09
N ARG A 47 15.82 -5.21 -5.92
CA ARG A 47 14.60 -4.71 -5.30
C ARG A 47 14.10 -3.45 -6.00
N VAL A 48 12.80 -3.20 -5.92
CA VAL A 48 12.21 -1.93 -6.34
C VAL A 48 12.72 -0.81 -5.42
N PRO A 49 13.05 0.38 -5.95
CA PRO A 49 13.45 1.53 -5.13
C PRO A 49 12.31 1.95 -4.20
N VAL A 50 12.67 2.62 -3.10
CA VAL A 50 11.69 3.15 -2.15
C VAL A 50 11.05 4.44 -2.67
N ASN A 51 11.85 5.31 -3.32
CA ASN A 51 11.35 6.49 -4.02
C ASN A 51 11.30 6.17 -5.52
N SER A 52 10.10 6.06 -6.07
CA SER A 52 9.89 5.72 -7.48
C SER A 52 9.72 6.97 -8.35
N GLU A 53 10.08 6.88 -9.62
CA GLU A 53 9.68 7.84 -10.65
C GLU A 53 8.16 7.76 -10.90
N ASP A 54 7.50 6.77 -10.34
CA ASP A 54 6.12 6.36 -10.65
C ASP A 54 5.09 7.46 -10.36
N GLU A 55 5.21 8.23 -9.27
CA GLU A 55 4.20 9.22 -8.89
C GLU A 55 3.91 10.25 -9.97
N ARG A 56 4.98 10.87 -10.48
CA ARG A 56 4.88 11.87 -11.54
C ARG A 56 4.38 11.23 -12.83
N LEU A 57 4.83 10.01 -13.14
CA LEU A 57 4.39 9.25 -14.30
C LEU A 57 2.89 8.95 -14.25
N TYR A 58 2.37 8.50 -13.10
CA TYR A 58 0.93 8.27 -12.92
C TYR A 58 0.14 9.55 -13.16
N MET A 59 0.57 10.69 -12.61
CA MET A 59 -0.14 11.96 -12.83
C MET A 59 -0.13 12.38 -14.30
N ILE A 60 1.01 12.30 -14.98
CA ILE A 60 1.18 12.68 -16.40
C ILE A 60 0.29 11.83 -17.31
N GLN A 61 0.38 10.50 -17.19
CA GLN A 61 -0.37 9.56 -18.02
C GLN A 61 -1.89 9.74 -17.86
N ASN A 62 -2.35 9.94 -16.63
CA ASN A 62 -3.77 10.05 -16.34
C ASN A 62 -4.32 11.44 -16.66
N LEU A 63 -3.51 12.50 -16.57
CA LEU A 63 -3.88 13.81 -17.09
C LEU A 63 -4.02 13.76 -18.64
N ALA A 64 -3.16 13.02 -19.32
CA ALA A 64 -3.29 12.79 -20.77
C ALA A 64 -4.58 12.00 -21.10
N CYS A 65 -5.03 11.04 -20.28
CA CYS A 65 -6.35 10.40 -20.46
C CYS A 65 -7.49 11.41 -20.39
N VAL A 66 -7.46 12.31 -19.41
CA VAL A 66 -8.49 13.36 -19.26
C VAL A 66 -8.46 14.31 -20.43
N LYS A 67 -7.29 14.80 -20.87
CA LYS A 67 -7.14 15.70 -22.00
C LYS A 67 -7.61 15.06 -23.32
N GLN A 68 -7.31 13.77 -23.53
CA GLN A 68 -7.80 13.02 -24.67
C GLN A 68 -9.34 12.97 -24.69
N ALA A 69 -9.96 12.63 -23.57
CA ALA A 69 -11.42 12.57 -23.43
C ALA A 69 -12.08 13.95 -23.65
N CYS A 70 -11.47 15.01 -23.16
CA CYS A 70 -11.93 16.38 -23.37
C CYS A 70 -11.84 16.79 -24.85
N ALA A 71 -10.76 16.43 -25.55
CA ALA A 71 -10.60 16.70 -26.97
C ALA A 71 -11.64 15.95 -27.82
N GLN A 72 -11.91 14.67 -27.50
CA GLN A 72 -12.97 13.88 -28.15
C GLN A 72 -14.35 14.50 -27.96
N ALA A 73 -14.69 14.94 -26.71
CA ALA A 73 -15.94 15.61 -26.43
C ALA A 73 -16.09 16.94 -27.20
N ASN A 74 -15.04 17.75 -27.25
CA ASN A 74 -15.06 19.00 -28.01
C ASN A 74 -15.13 18.75 -29.54
N LYS A 75 -14.59 17.65 -30.04
CA LYS A 75 -14.74 17.21 -31.43
C LYS A 75 -16.18 16.84 -31.76
N ASP A 76 -16.81 16.02 -30.90
CA ASP A 76 -18.20 15.58 -31.07
C ASP A 76 -19.19 16.77 -31.03
N LEU A 77 -18.85 17.82 -30.29
CA LEU A 77 -19.61 19.07 -30.18
C LEU A 77 -19.27 20.09 -31.28
N GLU A 78 -18.41 19.76 -32.21
CA GLU A 78 -17.91 20.66 -33.29
C GLU A 78 -17.25 21.97 -32.75
N LEU A 79 -16.75 21.94 -31.52
CA LEU A 79 -16.03 23.06 -30.88
C LEU A 79 -14.53 23.08 -31.25
N LEU A 80 -13.96 21.94 -31.66
CA LEU A 80 -12.65 21.79 -32.27
C LEU A 80 -12.81 21.26 -33.70
N SER A 81 -11.97 21.72 -34.63
CA SER A 81 -11.87 21.08 -35.92
C SER A 81 -11.40 19.62 -35.80
N ALA A 82 -11.77 18.75 -36.73
CA ALA A 82 -11.32 17.37 -36.71
C ALA A 82 -9.78 17.27 -36.69
N GLU A 83 -9.08 18.10 -37.48
CA GLU A 83 -7.62 18.13 -37.56
C GLU A 83 -6.97 18.48 -36.20
N GLN A 84 -7.46 19.53 -35.52
CA GLN A 84 -6.96 19.92 -34.21
C GLN A 84 -7.24 18.85 -33.13
N ALA A 85 -8.45 18.34 -33.10
CA ALA A 85 -8.85 17.32 -32.13
C ALA A 85 -8.04 16.03 -32.30
N ASP A 86 -7.88 15.52 -33.53
CA ASP A 86 -7.13 14.30 -33.83
C ASP A 86 -5.64 14.46 -33.48
N ALA A 87 -5.05 15.63 -33.73
CA ALA A 87 -3.68 15.93 -33.34
C ALA A 87 -3.49 15.97 -31.79
N ILE A 88 -4.45 16.56 -31.06
CA ILE A 88 -4.45 16.54 -29.59
C ILE A 88 -4.59 15.11 -29.06
N ILE A 89 -5.53 14.34 -29.60
CA ILE A 89 -5.77 12.94 -29.21
C ILE A 89 -4.49 12.11 -29.42
N GLN A 90 -3.86 12.20 -30.59
CA GLN A 90 -2.61 11.49 -30.88
C GLN A 90 -1.48 11.90 -29.92
N ALA A 91 -1.31 13.21 -29.64
CA ALA A 91 -0.32 13.67 -28.66
C ALA A 91 -0.58 13.08 -27.25
N CYS A 92 -1.83 13.00 -26.83
CA CYS A 92 -2.20 12.36 -25.56
C CYS A 92 -1.91 10.85 -25.56
N GLU A 93 -2.15 10.15 -26.65
CA GLU A 93 -1.83 8.72 -26.79
C GLU A 93 -0.33 8.45 -26.69
N GLU A 94 0.50 9.29 -27.33
CA GLU A 94 1.96 9.22 -27.20
C GLU A 94 2.42 9.41 -25.74
N ILE A 95 1.85 10.38 -25.03
CA ILE A 95 2.15 10.62 -23.59
C ILE A 95 1.72 9.44 -22.74
N ARG A 96 0.53 8.88 -22.97
CA ARG A 96 0.05 7.67 -22.28
C ARG A 96 0.95 6.45 -22.53
N ALA A 97 1.54 6.37 -23.72
CA ALA A 97 2.50 5.33 -24.09
C ALA A 97 3.92 5.54 -23.52
N GLY A 98 4.13 6.56 -22.69
CA GLY A 98 5.40 6.84 -22.03
C GLY A 98 6.33 7.78 -22.78
N GLN A 99 5.87 8.41 -23.85
CA GLN A 99 6.67 9.39 -24.58
C GLN A 99 6.53 10.80 -23.96
N TRP A 100 7.54 11.66 -24.16
CA TRP A 100 7.53 13.07 -23.73
C TRP A 100 7.48 13.31 -22.23
N HIS A 101 7.65 12.30 -21.38
CA HIS A 101 7.58 12.42 -19.93
C HIS A 101 8.68 13.35 -19.37
N ASP A 102 9.82 13.42 -20.02
CA ASP A 102 10.92 14.34 -19.72
C ASP A 102 10.57 15.83 -19.91
N GLN A 103 9.48 16.13 -20.64
CA GLN A 103 8.99 17.49 -20.86
C GLN A 103 8.09 18.00 -19.70
N PHE A 104 7.76 17.15 -18.76
CA PHE A 104 6.96 17.52 -17.59
C PHE A 104 7.90 17.86 -16.43
N ALA A 105 8.27 19.15 -16.35
CA ALA A 105 9.29 19.62 -15.43
C ALA A 105 8.77 20.09 -14.06
N VAL A 106 7.43 20.17 -13.89
CA VAL A 106 6.79 20.71 -12.70
C VAL A 106 6.71 19.65 -11.62
N ASP A 107 7.01 20.02 -10.36
CA ASP A 107 6.87 19.18 -9.18
C ASP A 107 5.38 18.89 -8.88
N ILE A 108 5.10 17.73 -8.27
CA ILE A 108 3.73 17.38 -7.85
C ILE A 108 3.26 18.24 -6.68
N VAL A 109 4.15 18.57 -5.74
CA VAL A 109 3.86 19.48 -4.61
C VAL A 109 4.05 20.92 -5.07
N GLN A 110 2.95 21.63 -5.25
CA GLN A 110 2.92 22.97 -5.80
C GLN A 110 1.76 23.80 -5.24
N GLY A 111 1.91 25.13 -5.22
CA GLY A 111 0.79 26.05 -4.98
C GLY A 111 -0.09 26.22 -6.22
N GLY A 112 -1.31 26.73 -6.04
CA GLY A 112 -2.25 27.01 -7.14
C GLY A 112 -3.09 25.84 -7.59
N ALA A 113 -3.38 24.89 -6.69
CA ALA A 113 -4.34 23.78 -6.91
C ALA A 113 -4.03 22.93 -8.18
N GLY A 114 -2.75 22.75 -8.53
CA GLY A 114 -2.35 21.96 -9.70
C GLY A 114 -2.30 22.73 -11.02
N THR A 115 -2.46 24.07 -11.01
CA THR A 115 -2.45 24.88 -12.22
C THR A 115 -1.15 24.73 -13.02
N SER A 116 0.01 24.69 -12.36
CA SER A 116 1.29 24.51 -13.07
C SER A 116 1.35 23.18 -13.81
N THR A 117 0.88 22.09 -13.22
CA THR A 117 0.79 20.77 -13.86
C THR A 117 -0.16 20.79 -15.07
N ASN A 118 -1.35 21.37 -14.92
CA ASN A 118 -2.31 21.48 -16.02
C ASN A 118 -1.76 22.33 -17.17
N MET A 119 -1.10 23.46 -16.87
CA MET A 119 -0.48 24.32 -17.88
C MET A 119 0.67 23.64 -18.60
N ASN A 120 1.56 22.95 -17.89
CA ASN A 120 2.63 22.17 -18.49
C ASN A 120 2.07 21.10 -19.45
N ALA A 121 1.03 20.40 -19.05
CA ALA A 121 0.36 19.41 -19.93
C ALA A 121 -0.23 20.08 -21.18
N ASN A 122 -0.93 21.21 -21.03
CA ASN A 122 -1.48 21.96 -22.16
C ASN A 122 -0.41 22.36 -23.17
N GLU A 123 0.75 22.84 -22.68
CA GLU A 123 1.86 23.27 -23.53
C GLU A 123 2.55 22.09 -24.23
N VAL A 124 2.79 20.99 -23.52
CA VAL A 124 3.38 19.77 -24.11
C VAL A 124 2.46 19.19 -25.19
N ILE A 125 1.18 19.04 -24.88
CA ILE A 125 0.17 18.51 -25.80
C ILE A 125 0.02 19.42 -27.02
N ALA A 126 -0.11 20.74 -26.82
CA ALA A 126 -0.27 21.70 -27.92
C ALA A 126 0.94 21.72 -28.85
N ASN A 127 2.16 21.75 -28.32
CA ASN A 127 3.37 21.73 -29.12
C ASN A 127 3.55 20.42 -29.89
N ARG A 128 3.22 19.27 -29.26
CA ARG A 128 3.25 17.99 -29.96
C ARG A 128 2.16 17.90 -31.03
N ALA A 129 0.96 18.37 -30.76
CA ALA A 129 -0.12 18.42 -31.75
C ALA A 129 0.24 19.32 -32.95
N LEU A 130 0.90 20.47 -32.72
CA LEU A 130 1.43 21.31 -33.80
C LEU A 130 2.41 20.55 -34.70
N GLU A 131 3.36 19.80 -34.12
CA GLU A 131 4.28 18.96 -34.89
C GLU A 131 3.55 17.89 -35.72
N ILE A 132 2.51 17.24 -35.15
CA ILE A 132 1.67 16.25 -35.86
C ILE A 132 0.95 16.90 -37.05
N MET A 133 0.49 18.14 -36.90
CA MET A 133 -0.14 18.93 -37.96
C MET A 133 0.87 19.50 -38.96
N GLY A 134 2.18 19.26 -38.79
CA GLY A 134 3.23 19.76 -39.70
C GLY A 134 3.66 21.22 -39.44
N HIS A 135 3.32 21.76 -38.27
CA HIS A 135 3.71 23.11 -37.84
C HIS A 135 4.90 23.08 -36.86
N GLY A 136 5.55 24.25 -36.67
CA GLY A 136 6.59 24.42 -35.67
C GLY A 136 6.03 24.60 -34.26
N ARG A 137 6.82 24.20 -33.25
CA ARG A 137 6.50 24.48 -31.85
C ARG A 137 6.33 25.98 -31.62
N GLY A 138 5.32 26.38 -30.82
CA GLY A 138 5.01 27.77 -30.54
C GLY A 138 4.18 28.48 -31.63
N GLU A 139 3.84 27.83 -32.73
CA GLU A 139 2.94 28.41 -33.76
C GLU A 139 1.47 28.37 -33.30
N TYR A 140 1.19 28.93 -32.14
CA TYR A 140 -0.09 28.89 -31.42
C TYR A 140 -1.28 29.48 -32.19
N LYS A 141 -1.04 30.19 -33.30
CA LYS A 141 -2.12 30.61 -34.21
C LYS A 141 -2.89 29.44 -34.85
N PHE A 142 -2.25 28.24 -34.95
CA PHE A 142 -2.88 27.04 -35.49
C PHE A 142 -3.46 26.14 -34.41
N LEU A 143 -2.74 25.99 -33.26
CA LEU A 143 -3.22 25.24 -32.10
C LEU A 143 -2.65 25.85 -30.83
N HIS A 144 -3.52 26.41 -30.00
CA HIS A 144 -3.15 27.15 -28.79
C HIS A 144 -3.37 26.29 -27.53
N PRO A 145 -2.44 26.32 -26.53
CA PRO A 145 -2.55 25.54 -25.29
C PRO A 145 -3.86 25.80 -24.51
N LEU A 146 -4.32 27.06 -24.43
CA LEU A 146 -5.49 27.43 -23.65
C LEU A 146 -6.77 27.39 -24.48
N GLU A 147 -6.74 27.87 -25.73
CA GLU A 147 -7.95 28.02 -26.55
C GLU A 147 -8.38 26.70 -27.20
N HIS A 148 -7.44 25.72 -27.36
CA HIS A 148 -7.71 24.44 -28.01
C HIS A 148 -7.45 23.25 -27.07
N ALA A 149 -6.20 23.05 -26.58
CA ALA A 149 -5.88 21.91 -25.72
C ALA A 149 -6.62 21.94 -24.34
N ASN A 150 -6.93 23.14 -23.85
CA ASN A 150 -7.70 23.34 -22.60
C ASN A 150 -9.16 23.79 -22.82
N LEU A 151 -9.68 23.70 -24.05
CA LEU A 151 -11.03 24.13 -24.38
C LEU A 151 -12.08 23.45 -23.51
N SER A 152 -13.05 24.20 -23.00
CA SER A 152 -14.13 23.76 -22.10
C SER A 152 -13.66 23.26 -20.72
N GLN A 153 -12.41 23.53 -20.31
CA GLN A 153 -11.78 22.99 -19.13
C GLN A 153 -11.33 24.09 -18.16
N SER A 154 -11.19 23.70 -16.89
CA SER A 154 -10.44 24.45 -15.87
C SER A 154 -9.46 23.49 -15.20
N THR A 155 -8.38 24.00 -14.60
CA THR A 155 -7.55 23.19 -13.69
C THR A 155 -8.43 22.56 -12.59
N ASN A 156 -9.45 23.28 -12.13
CA ASN A 156 -10.30 22.91 -11.00
C ASN A 156 -11.19 21.68 -11.26
N ASP A 157 -11.37 21.28 -12.50
CA ASP A 157 -12.06 20.04 -12.86
C ASP A 157 -11.13 18.97 -13.45
N VAL A 158 -10.16 19.33 -14.30
CA VAL A 158 -9.30 18.33 -14.92
C VAL A 158 -8.23 17.78 -13.99
N TYR A 159 -7.69 18.61 -13.07
CA TYR A 159 -6.65 18.16 -12.14
C TYR A 159 -7.18 17.12 -11.16
N PRO A 160 -8.25 17.37 -10.35
CA PRO A 160 -8.81 16.37 -9.46
C PRO A 160 -9.33 15.14 -10.21
N THR A 161 -9.86 15.29 -11.42
CA THR A 161 -10.24 14.16 -12.27
C THR A 161 -9.03 13.30 -12.61
N ALA A 162 -7.91 13.89 -13.01
CA ALA A 162 -6.68 13.12 -13.30
C ALA A 162 -6.13 12.42 -12.04
N VAL A 163 -6.19 13.07 -10.88
CA VAL A 163 -5.85 12.45 -9.59
C VAL A 163 -6.74 11.23 -9.32
N LYS A 164 -8.06 11.36 -9.49
CA LYS A 164 -9.01 10.25 -9.28
C LYS A 164 -8.75 9.09 -10.25
N VAL A 165 -8.45 9.37 -11.53
CA VAL A 165 -8.10 8.34 -12.50
C VAL A 165 -6.81 7.61 -12.09
N ALA A 166 -5.76 8.34 -11.71
CA ALA A 166 -4.50 7.76 -11.24
C ALA A 166 -4.69 6.89 -9.99
N LEU A 167 -5.44 7.40 -9.00
CA LEU A 167 -5.76 6.66 -7.78
C LEU A 167 -6.50 5.36 -8.07
N ARG A 168 -7.40 5.37 -9.05
CA ARG A 168 -8.17 4.17 -9.41
C ARG A 168 -7.25 3.05 -9.92
N PHE A 169 -6.26 3.36 -10.77
CA PHE A 169 -5.26 2.39 -11.22
C PHE A 169 -4.34 1.94 -10.07
N LEU A 170 -3.86 2.87 -9.26
CA LEU A 170 -2.99 2.56 -8.11
C LEU A 170 -3.68 1.69 -7.06
N ILE A 171 -4.99 1.84 -6.85
CA ILE A 171 -5.77 0.96 -5.97
C ILE A 171 -5.78 -0.47 -6.50
N ASP A 172 -5.97 -0.67 -7.80
CA ASP A 172 -5.95 -2.00 -8.41
C ASP A 172 -4.55 -2.65 -8.30
N ASP A 173 -3.50 -1.87 -8.51
CA ASP A 173 -2.11 -2.32 -8.34
C ASP A 173 -1.82 -2.72 -6.87
N LEU A 174 -2.30 -1.94 -5.90
CA LEU A 174 -2.17 -2.30 -4.48
C LEU A 174 -2.94 -3.58 -4.16
N ILE A 175 -4.18 -3.71 -4.64
CA ILE A 175 -4.99 -4.94 -4.43
C ILE A 175 -4.26 -6.16 -5.00
N ALA A 176 -3.66 -6.05 -6.19
CA ALA A 176 -2.87 -7.12 -6.80
C ALA A 176 -1.63 -7.47 -5.94
N GLY A 177 -0.90 -6.47 -5.44
CA GLY A 177 0.23 -6.68 -4.53
C GLY A 177 -0.19 -7.32 -3.20
N MET A 178 -1.31 -6.90 -2.64
CA MET A 178 -1.88 -7.51 -1.42
C MET A 178 -2.31 -8.95 -1.66
N GLU A 179 -2.82 -9.29 -2.84
CA GLU A 179 -3.20 -10.67 -3.18
C GLU A 179 -2.00 -11.61 -3.20
N VAL A 180 -0.86 -11.18 -3.73
CA VAL A 180 0.39 -11.94 -3.67
C VAL A 180 0.79 -12.25 -2.22
N LEU A 181 0.70 -11.26 -1.34
CA LEU A 181 1.00 -11.44 0.09
C LEU A 181 -0.04 -12.34 0.79
N ARG A 182 -1.33 -12.16 0.50
CA ARG A 182 -2.41 -12.98 1.05
C ARG A 182 -2.21 -14.47 0.72
N LEU A 183 -1.91 -14.75 -0.55
CA LEU A 183 -1.65 -16.12 -1.00
C LEU A 183 -0.39 -16.72 -0.35
N ALA A 184 0.66 -15.93 -0.11
CA ALA A 184 1.85 -16.38 0.59
C ALA A 184 1.52 -16.77 2.05
N PHE A 185 0.72 -15.98 2.76
CA PHE A 185 0.26 -16.33 4.11
C PHE A 185 -0.67 -17.55 4.11
N ALA A 186 -1.60 -17.66 3.16
CA ALA A 186 -2.49 -18.82 3.04
C ALA A 186 -1.69 -20.12 2.79
N ALA A 187 -0.65 -20.08 1.95
CA ALA A 187 0.23 -21.23 1.72
C ALA A 187 0.97 -21.62 3.00
N LYS A 188 1.47 -20.67 3.80
CA LYS A 188 2.10 -20.92 5.09
C LYS A 188 1.12 -21.44 6.14
N ALA A 189 -0.11 -20.96 6.12
CA ALA A 189 -1.17 -21.48 7.00
C ALA A 189 -1.42 -22.96 6.74
N GLU A 190 -1.47 -23.39 5.48
CA GLU A 190 -1.62 -24.81 5.12
C GLU A 190 -0.36 -25.62 5.46
N GLU A 191 0.84 -25.09 5.21
CA GLU A 191 2.12 -25.74 5.57
C GLU A 191 2.23 -26.00 7.09
N PHE A 192 1.70 -25.09 7.91
CA PHE A 192 1.83 -25.12 9.37
C PHE A 192 0.56 -25.62 10.09
N LYS A 193 -0.42 -26.14 9.37
CA LYS A 193 -1.76 -26.48 9.92
C LYS A 193 -1.73 -27.46 11.08
N ASP A 194 -0.74 -28.38 11.10
CA ASP A 194 -0.62 -29.45 12.10
C ASP A 194 0.47 -29.15 13.15
N ILE A 195 1.05 -27.95 13.15
CA ILE A 195 2.09 -27.56 14.10
C ILE A 195 1.46 -26.87 15.29
N LEU A 196 1.42 -27.56 16.44
CA LEU A 196 0.93 -26.99 17.70
C LEU A 196 1.86 -25.91 18.23
N LYS A 197 1.25 -24.89 18.83
CA LYS A 197 1.91 -23.85 19.60
C LYS A 197 1.04 -23.41 20.77
N MET A 198 1.66 -22.72 21.74
CA MET A 198 0.91 -22.01 22.76
C MET A 198 0.47 -20.64 22.21
N GLY A 199 -0.84 -20.41 22.15
CA GLY A 199 -1.41 -19.09 21.88
C GLY A 199 -1.15 -18.15 23.04
N ARG A 200 -1.03 -16.84 22.75
CA ARG A 200 -0.77 -15.81 23.78
C ARG A 200 -1.81 -14.70 23.71
N THR A 201 -2.27 -14.27 24.88
CA THR A 201 -3.04 -13.03 25.04
C THR A 201 -2.29 -12.13 26.00
N GLN A 202 -2.14 -10.84 25.69
CA GLN A 202 -1.32 -9.89 26.47
C GLN A 202 0.12 -10.38 26.71
N LEU A 203 0.67 -11.11 25.74
CA LEU A 203 1.99 -11.78 25.78
C LEU A 203 2.14 -12.88 26.84
N GLN A 204 1.06 -13.26 27.51
CA GLN A 204 1.03 -14.38 28.44
C GLN A 204 0.48 -15.64 27.78
N ASP A 205 0.95 -16.81 28.25
CA ASP A 205 0.44 -18.11 27.79
C ASP A 205 -1.08 -18.19 27.98
N ALA A 206 -1.77 -18.63 26.94
CA ALA A 206 -3.20 -18.80 26.95
C ALA A 206 -3.59 -20.28 26.75
N VAL A 207 -3.95 -20.65 25.55
CA VAL A 207 -4.38 -22.01 25.22
C VAL A 207 -3.70 -22.49 23.92
N PRO A 208 -3.63 -23.82 23.70
CA PRO A 208 -3.09 -24.38 22.48
C PRO A 208 -3.84 -23.92 21.23
N MET A 209 -3.07 -23.69 20.17
CA MET A 209 -3.55 -23.46 18.81
C MET A 209 -2.54 -24.05 17.82
N THR A 210 -2.82 -24.01 16.52
CA THR A 210 -1.79 -24.33 15.52
C THR A 210 -1.13 -23.05 14.98
N LEU A 211 0.12 -23.16 14.57
CA LEU A 211 0.82 -22.11 13.86
C LEU A 211 0.12 -21.75 12.55
N GLY A 212 -0.50 -22.77 11.89
CA GLY A 212 -1.33 -22.55 10.70
C GLY A 212 -2.55 -21.67 10.96
N GLN A 213 -3.23 -21.86 12.13
CA GLN A 213 -4.33 -20.99 12.53
C GLN A 213 -3.86 -19.53 12.70
N GLU A 214 -2.70 -19.30 13.29
CA GLU A 214 -2.13 -17.95 13.43
C GLU A 214 -1.86 -17.31 12.06
N PHE A 215 -1.18 -18.01 11.15
CA PHE A 215 -0.90 -17.52 9.81
C PHE A 215 -2.14 -17.31 8.95
N SER A 216 -3.19 -18.11 9.15
CA SER A 216 -4.46 -17.94 8.45
C SER A 216 -5.13 -16.60 8.76
N THR A 217 -4.97 -16.08 9.99
CA THR A 217 -5.53 -14.77 10.37
C THR A 217 -4.94 -13.64 9.55
N TYR A 218 -3.66 -13.72 9.18
CA TYR A 218 -3.00 -12.71 8.36
C TYR A 218 -3.56 -12.68 6.93
N ALA A 219 -3.86 -13.84 6.37
CA ALA A 219 -4.51 -13.93 5.05
C ALA A 219 -5.92 -13.31 5.08
N VAL A 220 -6.72 -13.61 6.11
CA VAL A 220 -8.07 -13.05 6.29
C VAL A 220 -8.02 -11.52 6.47
N MET A 221 -7.08 -11.00 7.27
CA MET A 221 -6.90 -9.56 7.45
C MET A 221 -6.67 -8.82 6.12
N LEU A 222 -5.87 -9.41 5.22
CA LEU A 222 -5.58 -8.84 3.91
C LEU A 222 -6.80 -8.91 2.98
N GLU A 223 -7.53 -10.01 2.98
CA GLU A 223 -8.75 -10.17 2.18
C GLU A 223 -9.83 -9.14 2.55
N GLU A 224 -10.06 -8.92 3.85
CA GLU A 224 -10.97 -7.89 4.33
C GLU A 224 -10.56 -6.49 3.86
N ASP A 225 -9.26 -6.17 3.88
CA ASP A 225 -8.77 -4.86 3.48
C ASP A 225 -8.80 -4.66 1.96
N GLN A 226 -8.57 -5.69 1.17
CA GLN A 226 -8.82 -5.65 -0.27
C GLN A 226 -10.28 -5.30 -0.57
N GLN A 227 -11.23 -5.85 0.21
CA GLN A 227 -12.64 -5.51 0.05
C GLN A 227 -12.92 -4.03 0.39
N ARG A 228 -12.33 -3.50 1.47
CA ARG A 228 -12.46 -2.07 1.82
C ARG A 228 -11.86 -1.15 0.76
N LEU A 229 -10.75 -1.55 0.12
CA LEU A 229 -10.16 -0.81 -1.00
C LEU A 229 -11.09 -0.79 -2.21
N ARG A 230 -11.71 -1.91 -2.57
CA ARG A 230 -12.71 -1.96 -3.67
C ARG A 230 -13.90 -1.05 -3.40
N GLU A 231 -14.41 -1.03 -2.17
CA GLU A 231 -15.49 -0.12 -1.76
C GLU A 231 -15.07 1.35 -1.82
N GLY A 232 -13.85 1.67 -1.34
CA GLY A 232 -13.29 3.01 -1.43
C GLY A 232 -13.07 3.49 -2.87
N ALA A 233 -12.72 2.57 -3.78
CA ALA A 233 -12.53 2.86 -5.19
C ALA A 233 -13.81 3.38 -5.87
N LEU A 234 -15.00 2.94 -5.44
CA LEU A 234 -16.27 3.41 -5.99
C LEU A 234 -16.48 4.90 -5.72
N LEU A 235 -16.06 5.42 -4.57
CA LEU A 235 -16.18 6.84 -4.25
C LEU A 235 -15.25 7.72 -5.08
N ILE A 236 -14.12 7.16 -5.50
CA ILE A 236 -13.15 7.85 -6.38
C ILE A 236 -13.67 7.96 -7.82
N GLN A 237 -14.64 7.15 -8.23
CA GLN A 237 -15.20 7.19 -9.59
C GLN A 237 -16.18 8.35 -9.81
N GLU A 238 -16.67 9.00 -8.77
CA GLU A 238 -17.45 10.21 -8.90
C GLU A 238 -16.54 11.42 -9.18
N MET A 239 -16.84 12.20 -10.20
CA MET A 239 -15.97 13.29 -10.65
C MET A 239 -16.73 14.56 -10.99
N ASN A 240 -15.98 15.67 -10.97
CA ASN A 240 -16.48 17.00 -11.31
C ASN A 240 -16.09 17.48 -12.73
N LEU A 241 -15.69 16.59 -13.65
CA LEU A 241 -15.30 16.95 -15.01
C LEU A 241 -16.44 17.66 -15.75
N GLY A 242 -16.16 18.85 -16.30
CA GLY A 242 -17.13 19.76 -16.89
C GLY A 242 -17.67 20.81 -15.92
N ALA A 243 -17.27 20.79 -14.66
CA ALA A 243 -17.58 21.80 -13.67
C ALA A 243 -17.01 23.19 -13.99
N THR A 244 -15.92 23.21 -14.76
CA THR A 244 -15.11 24.40 -15.04
C THR A 244 -14.58 25.08 -13.76
N ALA A 245 -14.77 26.36 -13.58
CA ALA A 245 -14.10 27.12 -12.52
C ALA A 245 -14.55 26.78 -11.09
N ILE A 246 -15.86 26.65 -10.87
CA ILE A 246 -16.47 26.50 -9.53
C ILE A 246 -17.68 25.53 -9.52
N GLY A 247 -17.89 24.75 -10.56
CA GLY A 247 -19.02 23.81 -10.63
C GLY A 247 -20.23 24.29 -11.40
N THR A 248 -20.23 25.50 -11.94
CA THR A 248 -21.36 26.06 -12.68
C THR A 248 -21.34 25.71 -14.17
N GLY A 249 -20.25 25.12 -14.68
CA GLY A 249 -20.08 24.82 -16.10
C GLY A 249 -19.99 26.04 -16.99
N ILE A 250 -19.60 27.20 -16.45
CA ILE A 250 -19.54 28.46 -17.21
C ILE A 250 -18.62 28.31 -18.42
N ASN A 251 -19.08 28.77 -19.59
CA ASN A 251 -18.39 28.70 -20.88
C ASN A 251 -18.19 27.28 -21.45
N ALA A 252 -18.83 26.26 -20.89
CA ALA A 252 -18.87 24.92 -21.46
C ALA A 252 -20.22 24.64 -22.14
N HIS A 253 -20.22 23.80 -23.19
CA HIS A 253 -21.45 23.35 -23.81
C HIS A 253 -22.25 22.48 -22.84
N PRO A 254 -23.60 22.55 -22.78
CA PRO A 254 -24.42 21.78 -21.83
C PRO A 254 -24.19 20.25 -21.86
N GLU A 255 -23.86 19.67 -23.01
CA GLU A 255 -23.61 18.24 -23.17
C GLU A 255 -22.13 17.85 -22.91
N TYR A 256 -21.23 18.84 -22.72
CA TYR A 256 -19.79 18.60 -22.61
C TYR A 256 -19.44 17.66 -21.45
N ALA A 257 -19.95 17.88 -20.25
CA ALA A 257 -19.64 17.06 -19.08
C ALA A 257 -20.01 15.58 -19.29
N ALA A 258 -21.17 15.31 -19.90
CA ALA A 258 -21.62 13.95 -20.18
C ALA A 258 -20.75 13.25 -21.24
N LEU A 259 -20.38 13.96 -22.32
CA LEU A 259 -19.51 13.43 -23.37
C LEU A 259 -18.09 13.22 -22.88
N ALA A 260 -17.50 14.19 -22.15
CA ALA A 260 -16.16 14.07 -21.61
C ALA A 260 -16.05 12.89 -20.61
N ARG A 261 -17.05 12.69 -19.75
CA ARG A 261 -17.13 11.51 -18.85
C ARG A 261 -17.22 10.21 -19.65
N LYS A 262 -18.08 10.17 -20.68
CA LYS A 262 -18.25 8.98 -21.54
C LYS A 262 -16.91 8.60 -22.18
N HIS A 263 -16.27 9.54 -22.86
CA HIS A 263 -14.97 9.30 -23.50
C HIS A 263 -13.87 8.95 -22.49
N LEU A 264 -13.87 9.55 -21.31
CA LEU A 264 -12.92 9.17 -20.26
C LEU A 264 -13.13 7.71 -19.81
N SER A 265 -14.38 7.27 -19.69
CA SER A 265 -14.70 5.87 -19.39
C SER A 265 -14.22 4.93 -20.50
N GLU A 266 -14.38 5.31 -21.78
CA GLU A 266 -13.89 4.55 -22.94
C GLU A 266 -12.36 4.49 -22.99
N VAL A 267 -11.67 5.61 -22.74
CA VAL A 267 -10.20 5.73 -22.76
C VAL A 267 -9.52 4.91 -21.67
N THR A 268 -10.14 4.84 -20.48
CA THR A 268 -9.55 4.19 -19.30
C THR A 268 -10.07 2.77 -19.06
N GLY A 269 -11.22 2.41 -19.64
CA GLY A 269 -11.92 1.16 -19.33
C GLY A 269 -12.61 1.13 -17.97
N ILE A 270 -12.73 2.29 -17.30
CA ILE A 270 -13.34 2.45 -15.96
C ILE A 270 -14.63 3.25 -16.11
N GLU A 271 -15.71 2.79 -15.50
CA GLU A 271 -16.96 3.53 -15.48
C GLU A 271 -16.87 4.69 -14.46
N TYR A 272 -17.04 5.93 -14.92
CA TYR A 272 -17.07 7.12 -14.09
C TYR A 272 -18.48 7.71 -14.01
N ILE A 273 -18.74 8.42 -12.91
CA ILE A 273 -20.03 9.05 -12.62
C ILE A 273 -19.82 10.54 -12.50
N THR A 274 -20.67 11.34 -13.17
CA THR A 274 -20.70 12.79 -12.94
C THR A 274 -21.36 13.05 -11.60
N ALA A 275 -20.74 13.87 -10.75
CA ALA A 275 -21.27 14.24 -9.45
C ALA A 275 -22.66 14.90 -9.54
N GLY A 276 -23.52 14.59 -8.57
CA GLY A 276 -24.86 15.13 -8.53
C GLY A 276 -24.91 16.64 -8.30
N ASN A 277 -23.89 17.22 -7.67
CA ASN A 277 -23.70 18.64 -7.49
C ASN A 277 -22.25 19.02 -7.81
N LEU A 278 -22.01 19.58 -8.99
CA LEU A 278 -20.67 19.93 -9.44
C LEU A 278 -20.03 21.08 -8.61
N VAL A 279 -20.82 21.94 -7.97
CA VAL A 279 -20.30 23.01 -7.11
C VAL A 279 -19.74 22.42 -5.83
N GLU A 280 -20.44 21.47 -5.25
CA GLU A 280 -19.94 20.71 -4.09
C GLU A 280 -18.72 19.89 -4.46
N ALA A 281 -18.77 19.10 -5.54
CA ALA A 281 -17.69 18.21 -5.96
C ALA A 281 -16.41 18.93 -6.44
N THR A 282 -16.45 20.26 -6.67
CA THR A 282 -15.27 21.07 -6.99
C THR A 282 -14.50 21.51 -5.74
N GLN A 283 -15.12 21.49 -4.58
CA GLN A 283 -14.50 21.91 -3.31
C GLN A 283 -14.33 20.78 -2.32
N ASP A 284 -15.21 19.77 -2.33
CA ASP A 284 -15.16 18.66 -1.37
C ASP A 284 -14.15 17.60 -1.80
N VAL A 285 -13.28 17.25 -0.87
CA VAL A 285 -12.25 16.21 -1.04
C VAL A 285 -12.50 14.99 -0.13
N GLY A 286 -13.72 14.81 0.34
CA GLY A 286 -14.13 13.76 1.27
C GLY A 286 -13.81 12.35 0.77
N SER A 287 -13.89 12.10 -0.54
CA SER A 287 -13.51 10.82 -1.15
C SER A 287 -12.02 10.50 -0.96
N PHE A 288 -11.14 11.50 -1.01
CA PHE A 288 -9.72 11.33 -0.74
C PHE A 288 -9.43 11.06 0.74
N VAL A 289 -10.13 11.74 1.65
CA VAL A 289 -10.05 11.49 3.10
C VAL A 289 -10.51 10.07 3.43
N GLN A 290 -11.61 9.60 2.83
CA GLN A 290 -12.10 8.24 3.01
C GLN A 290 -11.06 7.21 2.53
N LEU A 291 -10.48 7.40 1.34
CA LEU A 291 -9.44 6.51 0.82
C LEU A 291 -8.22 6.50 1.74
N SER A 292 -7.76 7.68 2.20
CA SER A 292 -6.65 7.80 3.15
C SER A 292 -6.89 7.00 4.42
N GLY A 293 -8.10 7.06 4.98
CA GLY A 293 -8.49 6.26 6.14
C GLY A 293 -8.44 4.75 5.89
N VAL A 294 -8.80 4.30 4.68
CA VAL A 294 -8.68 2.89 4.29
C VAL A 294 -7.21 2.48 4.17
N LEU A 295 -6.35 3.31 3.55
CA LEU A 295 -4.91 3.04 3.44
C LEU A 295 -4.24 2.98 4.82
N LYS A 296 -4.60 3.89 5.74
CA LYS A 296 -4.16 3.83 7.15
C LYS A 296 -4.57 2.52 7.81
N ARG A 297 -5.79 2.03 7.59
CA ARG A 297 -6.25 0.73 8.11
C ARG A 297 -5.37 -0.42 7.60
N VAL A 298 -5.06 -0.46 6.31
CA VAL A 298 -4.13 -1.44 5.70
C VAL A 298 -2.76 -1.36 6.37
N ALA A 299 -2.21 -0.15 6.51
CA ALA A 299 -0.91 0.10 7.14
C ALA A 299 -0.85 -0.41 8.59
N VAL A 300 -1.88 -0.14 9.39
CA VAL A 300 -1.97 -0.60 10.80
C VAL A 300 -1.98 -2.12 10.87
N LYS A 301 -2.74 -2.81 10.01
CA LYS A 301 -2.76 -4.28 9.97
C LYS A 301 -1.42 -4.88 9.53
N LEU A 302 -0.81 -4.34 8.47
CA LEU A 302 0.52 -4.78 8.02
C LEU A 302 1.57 -4.59 9.11
N SER A 303 1.55 -3.45 9.80
CA SER A 303 2.46 -3.18 10.92
C SER A 303 2.25 -4.19 12.06
N LYS A 304 1.00 -4.50 12.41
CA LYS A 304 0.68 -5.53 13.41
C LYS A 304 1.22 -6.90 13.01
N ILE A 305 1.01 -7.33 11.78
CA ILE A 305 1.51 -8.60 11.27
C ILE A 305 3.05 -8.63 11.36
N CYS A 306 3.73 -7.57 10.94
CA CYS A 306 5.18 -7.45 11.02
C CYS A 306 5.71 -7.49 12.45
N ASN A 307 5.01 -6.87 13.41
CA ASN A 307 5.35 -6.93 14.83
C ASN A 307 5.26 -8.37 15.35
N ASP A 308 4.21 -9.10 14.99
CA ASP A 308 4.09 -10.52 15.34
C ASP A 308 5.25 -11.35 14.76
N LEU A 309 5.53 -11.21 13.47
CA LEU A 309 6.63 -11.94 12.82
C LEU A 309 7.98 -11.66 13.49
N ARG A 310 8.25 -10.40 13.86
CA ARG A 310 9.46 -10.00 14.59
C ARG A 310 9.51 -10.62 15.98
N LEU A 311 8.39 -10.66 16.69
CA LEU A 311 8.30 -11.24 18.02
C LEU A 311 8.46 -12.76 17.99
N LEU A 312 7.74 -13.45 17.10
CA LEU A 312 7.80 -14.90 16.93
C LEU A 312 9.21 -15.39 16.51
N SER A 313 9.96 -14.59 15.75
CA SER A 313 11.33 -14.91 15.30
C SER A 313 12.41 -14.42 16.25
N SER A 314 12.06 -13.80 17.38
CA SER A 314 13.03 -13.23 18.31
C SER A 314 13.97 -14.28 18.92
N GLY A 315 15.22 -13.91 19.11
CA GLY A 315 16.22 -14.81 19.72
C GLY A 315 17.48 -14.95 18.85
N PRO A 316 17.91 -16.16 18.46
CA PRO A 316 17.19 -17.44 18.44
C PRO A 316 17.15 -18.21 19.77
N ARG A 317 18.04 -17.93 20.75
CA ARG A 317 18.13 -18.74 21.98
C ARG A 317 17.46 -18.11 23.19
N THR A 318 17.45 -16.76 23.27
CA THR A 318 16.95 -16.00 24.41
C THR A 318 15.62 -15.26 24.15
N GLY A 319 14.98 -15.55 23.03
CA GLY A 319 13.67 -15.07 22.65
C GLY A 319 12.65 -16.19 22.45
N LEU A 320 11.52 -15.89 21.76
CA LEU A 320 10.50 -16.89 21.47
C LEU A 320 11.03 -17.96 20.52
N GLY A 321 11.62 -17.56 19.38
CA GLY A 321 12.24 -18.46 18.44
C GLY A 321 11.28 -19.50 17.85
N GLU A 322 10.00 -19.20 17.71
CA GLU A 322 8.97 -20.11 17.21
C GLU A 322 9.05 -20.31 15.69
N ILE A 323 9.48 -19.26 14.97
CA ILE A 323 9.70 -19.27 13.52
C ILE A 323 11.09 -18.75 13.18
N ASN A 324 11.57 -19.08 11.98
CA ASN A 324 12.79 -18.51 11.43
C ASN A 324 12.42 -17.71 10.18
N LEU A 325 12.95 -16.49 10.10
CA LEU A 325 12.84 -15.63 8.91
C LEU A 325 14.05 -15.83 8.00
N PRO A 326 13.92 -15.63 6.68
CA PRO A 326 15.06 -15.65 5.76
C PRO A 326 16.12 -14.61 6.13
N ALA A 327 17.38 -15.01 6.07
CA ALA A 327 18.52 -14.11 6.23
C ALA A 327 18.76 -13.35 4.92
N VAL A 328 18.42 -12.07 4.85
CA VAL A 328 18.54 -11.27 3.63
C VAL A 328 19.71 -10.30 3.62
N GLN A 329 20.31 -10.03 4.81
CA GLN A 329 21.51 -9.21 4.95
C GLN A 329 22.25 -9.52 6.26
N ALA A 330 23.51 -9.10 6.37
CA ALA A 330 24.24 -9.14 7.64
C ALA A 330 23.52 -8.27 8.69
N GLY A 331 23.28 -8.84 9.88
CA GLY A 331 22.49 -8.16 10.92
C GLY A 331 23.29 -7.23 11.82
N SER A 332 24.63 -7.28 11.76
CA SER A 332 25.50 -6.46 12.62
C SER A 332 26.89 -6.34 12.04
N SER A 333 27.52 -5.18 12.20
CA SER A 333 28.93 -4.94 11.84
C SER A 333 29.92 -5.48 12.89
N ILE A 334 29.47 -5.79 14.09
CA ILE A 334 30.31 -6.19 15.23
C ILE A 334 29.91 -7.52 15.88
N MET A 335 28.71 -8.05 15.56
CA MET A 335 28.21 -9.33 16.12
C MET A 335 28.10 -10.39 15.02
N PRO A 336 29.09 -11.28 14.87
CA PRO A 336 29.05 -12.32 13.84
C PRO A 336 27.83 -13.23 14.01
N GLY A 337 27.15 -13.54 12.90
CA GLY A 337 25.99 -14.45 12.90
C GLY A 337 24.68 -13.85 13.38
N LYS A 338 24.63 -12.56 13.76
CA LYS A 338 23.37 -11.90 14.06
C LYS A 338 22.58 -11.62 12.78
N VAL A 339 21.32 -12.02 12.76
CA VAL A 339 20.37 -11.74 11.66
C VAL A 339 19.19 -10.97 12.23
N ASN A 340 18.87 -9.83 11.63
CA ASN A 340 17.74 -9.00 12.03
C ASN A 340 16.54 -9.24 11.11
N PRO A 341 15.30 -9.03 11.60
CA PRO A 341 14.06 -9.17 10.82
C PRO A 341 13.80 -7.92 9.94
N VAL A 342 14.76 -7.57 9.07
CA VAL A 342 14.80 -6.28 8.35
C VAL A 342 13.65 -6.08 7.37
N ILE A 343 13.08 -7.16 6.80
CA ILE A 343 11.93 -7.04 5.92
C ILE A 343 10.66 -6.64 6.70
N PRO A 344 10.28 -7.30 7.79
CA PRO A 344 9.22 -6.77 8.66
C PRO A 344 9.48 -5.33 9.16
N GLU A 345 10.74 -4.98 9.46
CA GLU A 345 11.09 -3.63 9.91
C GLU A 345 10.85 -2.56 8.84
N VAL A 346 11.21 -2.80 7.59
CA VAL A 346 10.94 -1.83 6.51
C VAL A 346 9.44 -1.67 6.26
N VAL A 347 8.66 -2.76 6.36
CA VAL A 347 7.19 -2.68 6.24
C VAL A 347 6.56 -1.91 7.41
N ASN A 348 7.09 -2.04 8.64
CA ASN A 348 6.68 -1.17 9.74
C ASN A 348 6.94 0.32 9.42
N GLN A 349 8.10 0.66 8.84
CA GLN A 349 8.42 2.05 8.46
C GLN A 349 7.49 2.57 7.36
N ILE A 350 7.17 1.74 6.37
CA ILE A 350 6.15 2.07 5.35
C ILE A 350 4.81 2.37 6.03
N ALA A 351 4.39 1.54 6.98
CA ALA A 351 3.16 1.78 7.71
C ALA A 351 3.16 3.11 8.49
N PHE A 352 4.30 3.47 9.10
CA PHE A 352 4.43 4.76 9.81
C PHE A 352 4.34 5.94 8.85
N LEU A 353 4.94 5.83 7.64
CA LEU A 353 4.83 6.84 6.60
C LEU A 353 3.37 7.04 6.18
N VAL A 354 2.66 5.96 5.87
CA VAL A 354 1.24 6.00 5.45
C VAL A 354 0.33 6.60 6.54
N ILE A 355 0.58 6.29 7.80
CA ILE A 355 -0.14 6.91 8.94
C ILE A 355 0.15 8.41 9.00
N GLY A 356 1.39 8.83 8.75
CA GLY A 356 1.76 10.24 8.66
C GLY A 356 1.09 10.96 7.49
N ASN A 357 1.03 10.31 6.33
CA ASN A 357 0.35 10.83 5.14
C ASN A 357 -1.16 11.02 5.36
N ASP A 358 -1.82 10.14 6.13
CA ASP A 358 -3.23 10.31 6.50
C ASP A 358 -3.48 11.60 7.31
N VAL A 359 -2.55 11.95 8.18
CA VAL A 359 -2.61 13.23 8.92
C VAL A 359 -2.46 14.41 7.95
N THR A 360 -1.52 14.31 7.00
CA THR A 360 -1.31 15.34 5.97
C THR A 360 -2.57 15.54 5.11
N VAL A 361 -3.19 14.45 4.64
CA VAL A 361 -4.45 14.49 3.87
C VAL A 361 -5.56 15.14 4.68
N SER A 362 -5.68 14.81 5.98
CA SER A 362 -6.70 15.37 6.86
C SER A 362 -6.55 16.89 7.02
N PHE A 363 -5.32 17.39 7.24
CA PHE A 363 -5.07 18.84 7.33
C PHE A 363 -5.29 19.55 6.00
N ALA A 364 -4.87 18.97 4.88
CA ALA A 364 -5.05 19.53 3.57
C ALA A 364 -6.54 19.60 3.18
N ALA A 365 -7.31 18.60 3.55
CA ALA A 365 -8.74 18.56 3.30
C ALA A 365 -9.50 19.63 4.14
N GLU A 366 -9.19 19.73 5.42
CA GLU A 366 -9.81 20.71 6.33
C GLU A 366 -9.49 22.15 5.94
N SER A 367 -8.32 22.39 5.35
CA SER A 367 -7.85 23.73 4.97
C SER A 367 -8.47 24.27 3.68
N GLY A 368 -9.30 23.50 2.96
CA GLY A 368 -10.07 23.98 1.81
C GLY A 368 -11.04 25.09 2.20
N GLN A 369 -11.19 26.11 1.34
CA GLN A 369 -12.05 27.26 1.62
C GLN A 369 -12.95 27.58 0.43
N LEU A 370 -14.23 27.83 0.72
CA LEU A 370 -15.24 28.23 -0.26
C LEU A 370 -15.36 27.19 -1.40
N GLN A 371 -15.16 27.59 -2.65
CA GLN A 371 -15.52 26.81 -3.83
C GLN A 371 -14.35 25.97 -4.41
N LEU A 372 -13.20 25.90 -3.72
CA LEU A 372 -12.05 25.11 -4.17
C LEU A 372 -11.17 24.70 -2.99
N ASN A 373 -10.64 23.48 -3.03
CA ASN A 373 -9.53 23.10 -2.17
C ASN A 373 -8.19 23.32 -2.91
N ALA A 374 -7.39 24.28 -2.42
CA ALA A 374 -6.10 24.62 -3.03
C ALA A 374 -4.97 23.62 -2.74
N PHE A 375 -5.22 22.64 -1.87
CA PHE A 375 -4.22 21.70 -1.35
C PHE A 375 -4.31 20.29 -1.97
N GLU A 376 -5.07 20.12 -3.05
CA GLU A 376 -5.15 18.86 -3.79
C GLU A 376 -3.78 18.30 -4.21
N PRO A 377 -2.76 19.11 -4.59
CA PRO A 377 -1.44 18.58 -4.91
C PRO A 377 -0.79 17.77 -3.80
N ILE A 378 -0.82 18.22 -2.55
CA ILE A 378 -0.25 17.46 -1.43
C ILE A 378 -1.14 16.27 -1.04
N ILE A 379 -2.46 16.35 -1.26
CA ILE A 379 -3.38 15.21 -1.11
C ILE A 379 -3.01 14.11 -2.12
N ALA A 380 -2.85 14.48 -3.40
CA ALA A 380 -2.47 13.55 -4.46
C ALA A 380 -1.12 12.88 -4.17
N HIS A 381 -0.09 13.67 -3.84
CA HIS A 381 1.23 13.16 -3.45
C HIS A 381 1.13 12.15 -2.30
N SER A 382 0.47 12.52 -1.20
CA SER A 382 0.35 11.66 -0.02
C SER A 382 -0.39 10.35 -0.30
N LEU A 383 -1.41 10.37 -1.16
CA LEU A 383 -2.16 9.18 -1.55
C LEU A 383 -1.39 8.29 -2.52
N PHE A 384 -0.73 8.86 -3.53
CA PHE A 384 0.09 8.12 -4.48
C PHE A 384 1.24 7.41 -3.77
N ASP A 385 2.01 8.13 -2.96
CA ASP A 385 3.05 7.57 -2.12
C ASP A 385 2.54 6.40 -1.28
N SER A 386 1.43 6.61 -0.57
CA SER A 386 0.87 5.59 0.30
C SER A 386 0.51 4.32 -0.45
N LEU A 387 -0.11 4.44 -1.63
CA LEU A 387 -0.50 3.31 -2.48
C LEU A 387 0.72 2.56 -3.01
N ILE A 388 1.71 3.29 -3.54
CA ILE A 388 2.94 2.73 -4.12
C ILE A 388 3.76 2.01 -3.03
N TYR A 389 3.98 2.68 -1.88
CA TYR A 389 4.74 2.09 -0.78
C TYR A 389 4.05 0.85 -0.19
N LEU A 390 2.73 0.87 -0.02
CA LEU A 390 1.99 -0.29 0.47
C LEU A 390 2.06 -1.46 -0.51
N ARG A 391 1.89 -1.22 -1.82
CA ARG A 391 2.07 -2.24 -2.88
C ARG A 391 3.45 -2.87 -2.79
N ASN A 392 4.49 -2.06 -2.82
CA ASN A 392 5.88 -2.52 -2.80
C ASN A 392 6.22 -3.22 -1.48
N GLY A 393 5.70 -2.73 -0.35
CA GLY A 393 5.82 -3.36 0.96
C GLY A 393 5.18 -4.75 1.00
N CYS A 394 3.98 -4.92 0.43
CA CYS A 394 3.32 -6.22 0.33
C CYS A 394 4.12 -7.22 -0.52
N LEU A 395 4.58 -6.81 -1.70
CA LEU A 395 5.40 -7.64 -2.58
C LEU A 395 6.73 -8.05 -1.91
N THR A 396 7.41 -7.07 -1.29
CA THR A 396 8.67 -7.32 -0.58
C THR A 396 8.47 -8.27 0.60
N LEU A 397 7.43 -8.08 1.40
CA LEU A 397 7.11 -8.95 2.53
C LEU A 397 6.80 -10.39 2.06
N ALA A 398 6.03 -10.54 0.99
CA ALA A 398 5.71 -11.84 0.42
C ALA A 398 6.96 -12.57 -0.07
N GLU A 399 7.74 -11.92 -0.95
CA GLU A 399 8.84 -12.58 -1.68
C GLU A 399 10.09 -12.75 -0.83
N ARG A 400 10.43 -11.75 0.01
CA ARG A 400 11.68 -11.72 0.76
C ARG A 400 11.55 -12.20 2.21
N CYS A 401 10.33 -12.44 2.69
CA CYS A 401 10.09 -12.89 4.06
C CYS A 401 9.13 -14.08 4.11
N VAL A 402 7.83 -13.88 3.84
CA VAL A 402 6.79 -14.87 4.15
C VAL A 402 7.02 -16.21 3.47
N LYS A 403 7.34 -16.23 2.17
CA LYS A 403 7.60 -17.48 1.42
C LYS A 403 8.72 -18.33 2.02
N GLY A 404 9.70 -17.70 2.64
CA GLY A 404 10.87 -18.37 3.21
C GLY A 404 10.78 -18.65 4.72
N ILE A 405 9.65 -18.34 5.38
CA ILE A 405 9.47 -18.64 6.81
C ILE A 405 9.45 -20.15 7.04
N THR A 406 10.16 -20.59 8.07
CA THR A 406 10.11 -21.97 8.57
C THR A 406 9.70 -22.02 10.04
N ALA A 407 9.01 -23.10 10.44
CA ALA A 407 8.65 -23.34 11.83
C ALA A 407 9.80 -24.00 12.59
N ASN A 408 10.11 -23.53 13.79
CA ASN A 408 11.05 -24.17 14.70
C ASN A 408 10.30 -25.18 15.59
N ARG A 409 10.03 -26.37 15.02
CA ARG A 409 9.20 -27.41 15.67
C ARG A 409 9.72 -27.80 17.04
N ALA A 410 11.02 -28.02 17.20
CA ALA A 410 11.60 -28.39 18.50
C ALA A 410 11.35 -27.31 19.57
N ARG A 411 11.42 -26.05 19.19
CA ARG A 411 11.15 -24.94 20.11
C ARG A 411 9.67 -24.83 20.46
N LEU A 412 8.80 -25.03 19.49
CA LEU A 412 7.35 -25.03 19.71
C LEU A 412 6.93 -26.17 20.63
N ASP A 413 7.44 -27.39 20.44
CA ASP A 413 7.21 -28.54 21.30
C ASP A 413 7.72 -28.30 22.74
N GLU A 414 8.92 -27.71 22.89
CA GLU A 414 9.46 -27.33 24.19
C GLU A 414 8.55 -26.33 24.91
N LEU A 415 8.11 -25.26 24.23
CA LEU A 415 7.24 -24.23 24.80
C LEU A 415 5.87 -24.79 25.19
N MET A 416 5.30 -25.68 24.34
CA MET A 416 4.06 -26.36 24.65
C MET A 416 4.17 -27.23 25.89
N THR A 417 5.24 -28.07 25.98
CA THR A 417 5.45 -29.00 27.10
C THR A 417 5.62 -28.25 28.44
N ARG A 418 6.28 -27.10 28.42
CA ARG A 418 6.54 -26.29 29.62
C ARG A 418 5.40 -25.38 30.02
N SER A 419 4.45 -25.13 29.13
CA SER A 419 3.36 -24.20 29.43
C SER A 419 2.35 -24.80 30.40
N VAL A 420 2.01 -24.03 31.42
CA VAL A 420 0.94 -24.37 32.38
C VAL A 420 -0.43 -24.22 31.70
N GLY A 421 -0.54 -23.44 30.64
CA GLY A 421 -1.80 -23.21 29.90
C GLY A 421 -2.46 -24.46 29.33
N ILE A 422 -1.66 -25.53 29.11
CA ILE A 422 -2.18 -26.83 28.64
C ILE A 422 -3.19 -27.46 29.59
N VAL A 423 -3.14 -27.14 30.89
CA VAL A 423 -4.08 -27.62 31.89
C VAL A 423 -5.54 -27.25 31.57
N THR A 424 -5.74 -26.13 30.88
CA THR A 424 -7.07 -25.68 30.46
C THR A 424 -7.75 -26.70 29.53
N ALA A 425 -6.97 -27.34 28.66
CA ALA A 425 -7.49 -28.40 27.78
C ALA A 425 -7.82 -29.68 28.52
N LEU A 426 -7.20 -29.94 29.67
CA LEU A 426 -7.43 -31.10 30.53
C LEU A 426 -8.60 -30.91 31.52
N ASN A 427 -8.98 -29.64 31.77
CA ASN A 427 -10.02 -29.30 32.75
C ASN A 427 -11.36 -30.10 32.58
N PRO A 428 -11.89 -30.33 31.37
CA PRO A 428 -13.10 -31.11 31.17
C PRO A 428 -12.98 -32.56 31.64
N PHE A 429 -11.80 -33.12 31.71
CA PHE A 429 -11.51 -34.51 32.03
C PHE A 429 -11.15 -34.71 33.50
N ILE A 430 -10.34 -33.82 34.09
CA ILE A 430 -9.86 -33.96 35.46
C ILE A 430 -10.60 -33.09 36.48
N GLY A 431 -11.47 -32.18 36.00
CA GLY A 431 -12.21 -31.21 36.83
C GLY A 431 -11.37 -29.98 37.22
N TYR A 432 -12.07 -28.89 37.56
CA TYR A 432 -11.45 -27.60 37.83
C TYR A 432 -10.49 -27.60 39.04
N GLU A 433 -10.86 -28.29 40.14
CA GLU A 433 -10.03 -28.33 41.34
C GLU A 433 -8.70 -29.04 41.09
N ASN A 434 -8.74 -30.21 40.43
CA ASN A 434 -7.51 -30.92 40.04
C ASN A 434 -6.70 -30.11 39.06
N ALA A 435 -7.32 -29.49 38.06
CA ALA A 435 -6.65 -28.63 37.09
C ALA A 435 -5.93 -27.46 37.76
N SER A 436 -6.60 -26.77 38.70
CA SER A 436 -6.00 -25.67 39.48
C SER A 436 -4.84 -26.14 40.37
N SER A 437 -4.97 -27.31 41.01
CA SER A 437 -3.93 -27.92 41.82
C SER A 437 -2.70 -28.32 41.00
N VAL A 438 -2.93 -28.96 39.85
CA VAL A 438 -1.87 -29.34 38.90
C VAL A 438 -1.13 -28.12 38.36
N ALA A 439 -1.85 -27.04 38.01
CA ALA A 439 -1.24 -25.78 37.55
C ALA A 439 -0.31 -25.17 38.60
N LYS A 440 -0.74 -25.11 39.88
CA LYS A 440 0.06 -24.59 40.98
C LYS A 440 1.32 -25.43 41.23
N GLU A 441 1.18 -26.75 41.20
CA GLU A 441 2.33 -27.65 41.36
C GLU A 441 3.32 -27.54 40.19
N ALA A 442 2.83 -27.50 38.95
CA ALA A 442 3.66 -27.33 37.77
C ALA A 442 4.51 -26.05 37.87
N TYR A 443 3.90 -24.95 38.27
CA TYR A 443 4.58 -23.68 38.50
C TYR A 443 5.63 -23.76 39.61
N ALA A 444 5.31 -24.40 40.73
CA ALA A 444 6.20 -24.49 41.86
C ALA A 444 7.36 -25.48 41.69
N SER A 445 7.12 -26.60 41.01
CA SER A 445 8.09 -27.71 40.85
C SER A 445 8.90 -27.67 39.58
N ASN A 446 8.53 -26.80 38.65
CA ASN A 446 9.06 -26.75 37.26
C ASN A 446 8.88 -28.08 36.48
N LYS A 447 7.94 -28.95 36.91
CA LYS A 447 7.51 -30.13 36.17
C LYS A 447 6.45 -29.73 35.12
N SER A 448 6.34 -30.52 34.07
CA SER A 448 5.27 -30.34 33.08
C SER A 448 3.90 -30.74 33.67
N VAL A 449 2.85 -30.13 33.15
CA VAL A 449 1.46 -30.49 33.51
C VAL A 449 1.21 -31.98 33.25
N THR A 450 1.72 -32.51 32.12
CA THR A 450 1.53 -33.92 31.75
C THR A 450 2.21 -34.88 32.72
N GLU A 451 3.42 -34.56 33.19
CA GLU A 451 4.12 -35.37 34.22
C GLU A 451 3.30 -35.46 35.51
N ILE A 452 2.83 -34.31 36.02
CA ILE A 452 2.06 -34.25 37.26
C ILE A 452 0.72 -35.02 37.13
N VAL A 453 0.03 -34.87 35.99
CA VAL A 453 -1.24 -35.59 35.72
C VAL A 453 -1.03 -37.08 35.73
N LEU A 454 0.07 -37.58 35.14
CA LEU A 454 0.45 -39.01 35.14
C LEU A 454 0.88 -39.47 36.54
N GLU A 455 1.72 -38.73 37.25
CA GLU A 455 2.18 -39.06 38.62
C GLU A 455 1.00 -39.17 39.61
N ARG A 456 0.00 -38.29 39.44
CA ARG A 456 -1.20 -38.30 40.25
C ARG A 456 -2.27 -39.35 39.81
N GLY A 457 -2.04 -40.03 38.68
CA GLY A 457 -2.99 -40.98 38.13
C GLY A 457 -4.34 -40.39 37.71
N LEU A 458 -4.36 -39.10 37.38
CA LEU A 458 -5.58 -38.38 36.97
C LEU A 458 -6.02 -38.77 35.55
N LEU A 459 -5.09 -39.11 34.68
CA LEU A 459 -5.29 -39.61 33.33
C LEU A 459 -4.22 -40.65 33.01
N THR A 460 -4.50 -41.56 32.13
CA THR A 460 -3.52 -42.48 31.54
C THR A 460 -2.75 -41.81 30.42
N LYS A 461 -1.60 -42.39 30.06
CA LYS A 461 -0.78 -41.90 28.96
C LYS A 461 -1.57 -41.90 27.62
N ALA A 462 -2.37 -42.94 27.39
CA ALA A 462 -3.18 -43.07 26.16
C ALA A 462 -4.27 -41.99 26.09
N GLU A 463 -4.94 -41.67 27.23
CA GLU A 463 -5.92 -40.59 27.28
C GLU A 463 -5.27 -39.21 27.03
N LEU A 464 -4.10 -38.96 27.61
CA LEU A 464 -3.35 -37.72 27.35
C LEU A 464 -2.95 -37.59 25.88
N GLU A 465 -2.42 -38.63 25.27
CA GLU A 465 -2.07 -38.62 23.85
C GLU A 465 -3.26 -38.33 22.95
N GLU A 466 -4.44 -38.84 23.31
CA GLU A 466 -5.68 -38.55 22.55
C GLU A 466 -6.17 -37.11 22.75
N ILE A 467 -6.15 -36.63 23.99
CA ILE A 467 -6.61 -35.25 24.33
C ILE A 467 -5.67 -34.19 23.72
N LEU A 468 -4.38 -34.47 23.64
CA LEU A 468 -3.35 -33.52 23.16
C LEU A 468 -3.16 -33.54 21.64
N LYS A 469 -3.96 -34.30 20.90
CA LYS A 469 -3.95 -34.24 19.43
C LYS A 469 -4.35 -32.84 18.92
N PRO A 470 -3.69 -32.32 17.87
CA PRO A 470 -3.97 -30.99 17.32
C PRO A 470 -5.46 -30.76 17.01
N GLU A 471 -6.12 -31.72 16.38
CA GLU A 471 -7.54 -31.66 16.03
C GLU A 471 -8.47 -31.62 17.24
N VAL A 472 -8.03 -32.09 18.39
CA VAL A 472 -8.80 -32.07 19.65
C VAL A 472 -8.60 -30.74 20.40
N LEU A 473 -7.35 -30.23 20.40
CA LEU A 473 -6.97 -29.02 21.14
C LEU A 473 -7.45 -27.74 20.48
N THR A 474 -7.61 -27.73 19.15
CA THR A 474 -7.75 -26.49 18.36
C THR A 474 -9.13 -26.33 17.72
N LYS A 475 -10.11 -27.18 18.07
CA LYS A 475 -11.49 -27.09 17.58
C LYS A 475 -12.48 -27.06 18.74
N PRO A 476 -13.63 -26.38 18.58
CA PRO A 476 -14.70 -26.44 19.58
C PRO A 476 -15.11 -27.89 19.84
N ARG A 477 -15.15 -28.28 21.13
CA ARG A 477 -15.57 -29.61 21.55
C ARG A 477 -16.55 -29.52 22.73
N TRP A 478 -17.68 -30.13 22.59
CA TRP A 478 -18.60 -30.32 23.71
C TRP A 478 -18.40 -31.70 24.32
N ILE A 479 -17.94 -31.74 25.58
CA ILE A 479 -17.84 -32.97 26.35
C ILE A 479 -19.07 -33.04 27.27
N LYS A 480 -19.96 -33.97 26.97
CA LYS A 480 -21.12 -34.22 27.81
C LYS A 480 -20.64 -34.81 29.13
N LYS A 481 -20.78 -34.06 30.24
CA LYS A 481 -20.53 -34.64 31.56
C LYS A 481 -21.55 -35.73 31.79
N GLU A 482 -21.10 -36.99 31.98
CA GLU A 482 -21.97 -38.02 32.45
C GLU A 482 -22.44 -37.61 33.85
N SER A 483 -23.78 -37.68 34.06
CA SER A 483 -24.42 -37.33 35.33
C SER A 483 -24.02 -38.38 36.38
N GLY A 484 -22.91 -38.15 37.06
CA GLY A 484 -22.40 -39.06 38.08
C GLY A 484 -21.03 -38.78 38.69
N GLN A 485 -20.21 -37.88 38.08
CA GLN A 485 -18.96 -37.45 38.71
C GLN A 485 -19.18 -36.08 39.38
N LYS A 486 -19.29 -36.12 40.75
CA LYS A 486 -19.27 -34.94 41.63
C LYS A 486 -17.87 -34.33 41.69
#